data_1a0707bae26662d9d1b5fd4b20403154
#
_entry.id   1a0707bae26662d9d1b5fd4b20403154
#
_cell.length_a   1.000
_cell.length_b   1.000
_cell.length_c   1.000
_cell.angle_alpha   90.00
_cell.angle_beta   90.00
_cell.angle_gamma   90.00
#
_symmetry.space_group_name_H-M   'P 1'
#
loop_
_entity.id
_entity.type
_entity.pdbx_description
1 polymer ?
#
loop_
_entity_poly.entity_id
_entity_poly.type
_entity_poly.pdbx_seq_one_letter_code
_entity_poly.pdbx_strand_id
1 'polypeptide(L)'
;MTSVQSDPVKQQVAAHWGRRAANFDEDFGHSIRTAAERAAWDRIFDLVLAGRSGLDVLDAGCGTGFLSLELASRGHRVAGVDFAPAMLVEARRKAAAQSAAVRFEEADAEQLPFSPGSFDLVVSRHVLWTLPHPEAAIEEWIRVLRPGGRLAVIDGQFDPAFSVHQNENARISNEYAAIGDRLPFMGGRPREEIEALLRARGLVDVGSDPVLDLVEAQADRMVEEGRERQTRRRYVAWGEVAR
;
A
#
# COMPACT_ATOMS: atom_id res chain seq x y z
N MET A 1 19.26 16.52 -4.54
CA MET A 1 19.04 15.12 -4.98
C MET A 1 18.09 14.51 -3.97
N THR A 2 17.04 13.83 -4.42
CA THR A 2 16.11 13.09 -3.53
C THR A 2 16.84 11.88 -2.94
N SER A 3 16.41 11.37 -1.78
CA SER A 3 16.98 10.16 -1.14
C SER A 3 16.94 8.94 -2.09
N VAL A 4 15.95 8.88 -2.95
CA VAL A 4 15.81 7.83 -4.00
C VAL A 4 16.95 7.89 -5.02
N GLN A 5 17.38 9.08 -5.42
CA GLN A 5 18.48 9.24 -6.40
C GLN A 5 19.85 8.81 -5.86
N SER A 6 20.00 8.75 -4.53
CA SER A 6 21.25 8.36 -3.88
C SER A 6 21.31 6.90 -3.42
N ASP A 7 20.17 6.19 -3.32
CA ASP A 7 20.10 4.79 -2.90
C ASP A 7 19.90 3.83 -4.08
N PRO A 8 20.91 2.98 -4.39
CA PRO A 8 20.81 2.01 -5.51
C PRO A 8 19.66 1.01 -5.36
N VAL A 9 19.25 0.65 -4.14
CA VAL A 9 18.11 -0.27 -3.92
C VAL A 9 16.82 0.41 -4.30
N LYS A 10 16.59 1.63 -3.85
CA LYS A 10 15.40 2.42 -4.21
C LYS A 10 15.32 2.66 -5.71
N GLN A 11 16.46 2.91 -6.37
CA GLN A 11 16.50 3.04 -7.84
C GLN A 11 16.06 1.75 -8.54
N GLN A 12 16.52 0.58 -8.07
CA GLN A 12 16.12 -0.71 -8.65
C GLN A 12 14.63 -1.00 -8.41
N VAL A 13 14.11 -0.71 -7.22
CA VAL A 13 12.69 -0.82 -6.89
C VAL A 13 11.86 0.10 -7.78
N ALA A 14 12.25 1.40 -7.90
CA ALA A 14 11.56 2.36 -8.75
C ALA A 14 11.55 1.93 -10.22
N ALA A 15 12.68 1.45 -10.74
CA ALA A 15 12.79 0.96 -12.11
C ALA A 15 11.90 -0.27 -12.35
N HIS A 16 11.84 -1.19 -11.38
CA HIS A 16 10.98 -2.37 -11.46
C HIS A 16 9.50 -1.98 -11.57
N TRP A 17 9.00 -1.19 -10.61
CA TRP A 17 7.60 -0.76 -10.61
C TRP A 17 7.28 0.15 -11.79
N GLY A 18 8.22 0.99 -12.20
CA GLY A 18 8.07 1.83 -13.38
C GLY A 18 7.81 1.05 -14.67
N ARG A 19 8.48 -0.10 -14.87
CA ARG A 19 8.24 -0.99 -16.04
C ARG A 19 6.88 -1.66 -16.02
N ARG A 20 6.28 -1.84 -14.84
CA ARG A 20 4.99 -2.51 -14.65
C ARG A 20 3.81 -1.55 -14.66
N ALA A 21 4.03 -0.25 -14.56
CA ALA A 21 2.99 0.74 -14.30
C ALA A 21 1.80 0.64 -15.27
N ALA A 22 2.05 0.46 -16.57
CA ALA A 22 1.00 0.43 -17.59
C ALA A 22 -0.01 -0.72 -17.42
N ASN A 23 0.44 -1.88 -16.92
CA ASN A 23 -0.38 -3.09 -16.79
C ASN A 23 -0.63 -3.48 -15.33
N PHE A 24 -0.19 -2.65 -14.37
CA PHE A 24 -0.23 -2.96 -12.94
C PHE A 24 -1.65 -3.29 -12.43
N ASP A 25 -2.65 -2.58 -12.91
CA ASP A 25 -4.05 -2.77 -12.51
C ASP A 25 -4.68 -4.04 -13.12
N GLU A 26 -4.03 -4.64 -14.13
CA GLU A 26 -4.46 -5.90 -14.75
C GLU A 26 -4.05 -7.10 -13.89
N ASP A 27 -3.01 -6.92 -13.06
CA ASP A 27 -2.55 -7.95 -12.15
C ASP A 27 -3.62 -8.32 -11.13
N PHE A 28 -3.60 -9.59 -10.75
CA PHE A 28 -4.56 -10.13 -9.81
C PHE A 28 -4.48 -9.45 -8.44
N GLY A 29 -5.62 -8.93 -7.98
CA GLY A 29 -5.74 -8.26 -6.68
C GLY A 29 -5.38 -6.79 -6.66
N HIS A 30 -5.10 -6.17 -7.82
CA HIS A 30 -4.79 -4.74 -7.94
C HIS A 30 -5.98 -3.89 -8.34
N SER A 31 -7.10 -4.50 -8.68
CA SER A 31 -8.37 -3.85 -9.00
C SER A 31 -9.56 -4.61 -8.40
N ILE A 32 -10.69 -3.94 -8.23
CA ILE A 32 -11.95 -4.56 -7.80
C ILE A 32 -12.71 -4.98 -9.05
N ARG A 33 -13.04 -6.26 -9.17
CA ARG A 33 -13.67 -6.81 -10.37
C ARG A 33 -15.02 -7.49 -10.12
N THR A 34 -15.32 -7.86 -8.87
CA THR A 34 -16.57 -8.51 -8.50
C THR A 34 -17.31 -7.73 -7.42
N ALA A 35 -18.61 -7.99 -7.28
CA ALA A 35 -19.43 -7.40 -6.22
C ALA A 35 -18.95 -7.85 -4.82
N ALA A 36 -18.48 -9.09 -4.70
CA ALA A 36 -17.95 -9.62 -3.44
C ALA A 36 -16.64 -8.90 -3.05
N GLU A 37 -15.72 -8.68 -4.01
CA GLU A 37 -14.52 -7.86 -3.76
C GLU A 37 -14.89 -6.42 -3.38
N ARG A 38 -15.92 -5.82 -4.02
CA ARG A 38 -16.39 -4.47 -3.68
C ARG A 38 -16.88 -4.41 -2.24
N ALA A 39 -17.73 -5.36 -1.82
CA ALA A 39 -18.23 -5.41 -0.45
C ALA A 39 -17.09 -5.59 0.58
N ALA A 40 -16.13 -6.46 0.28
CA ALA A 40 -14.96 -6.66 1.14
C ALA A 40 -14.08 -5.39 1.24
N TRP A 41 -13.87 -4.68 0.12
CA TRP A 41 -13.13 -3.41 0.14
C TRP A 41 -13.89 -2.31 0.87
N ASP A 42 -15.22 -2.21 0.74
CA ASP A 42 -16.02 -1.23 1.48
C ASP A 42 -15.88 -1.47 2.99
N ARG A 43 -15.91 -2.74 3.47
CA ARG A 43 -15.61 -3.08 4.86
C ARG A 43 -14.18 -2.69 5.28
N ILE A 44 -13.19 -2.88 4.41
CA ILE A 44 -11.81 -2.45 4.70
C ILE A 44 -11.75 -0.93 4.85
N PHE A 45 -12.42 -0.18 4.00
CA PHE A 45 -12.48 1.28 4.14
C PHE A 45 -13.19 1.70 5.42
N ASP A 46 -14.25 1.01 5.86
CA ASP A 46 -14.90 1.26 7.15
C ASP A 46 -13.92 1.07 8.32
N LEU A 47 -13.09 0.01 8.30
CA LEU A 47 -12.03 -0.21 9.30
C LEU A 47 -10.96 0.90 9.26
N VAL A 48 -10.52 1.28 8.06
CA VAL A 48 -9.48 2.31 7.85
C VAL A 48 -9.98 3.68 8.32
N LEU A 49 -11.19 4.05 7.95
CA LEU A 49 -11.78 5.36 8.23
C LEU A 49 -12.31 5.49 9.66
N ALA A 50 -12.69 4.38 10.30
CA ALA A 50 -13.24 4.35 11.66
C ALA A 50 -14.39 5.35 11.86
N GLY A 51 -15.30 5.45 10.89
CA GLY A 51 -16.46 6.36 10.92
C GLY A 51 -16.16 7.85 10.71
N ARG A 52 -14.92 8.20 10.36
CA ARG A 52 -14.48 9.59 10.12
C ARG A 52 -14.76 10.00 8.66
N SER A 53 -15.00 11.29 8.44
CA SER A 53 -15.28 11.87 7.11
C SER A 53 -14.52 13.18 6.88
N GLY A 54 -14.36 13.58 5.62
CA GLY A 54 -13.73 14.85 5.25
C GLY A 54 -12.25 14.97 5.64
N LEU A 55 -11.54 13.83 5.79
CA LEU A 55 -10.16 13.77 6.27
C LEU A 55 -9.17 14.32 5.25
N ASP A 56 -8.04 14.84 5.75
CA ASP A 56 -6.80 14.99 5.01
C ASP A 56 -6.04 13.65 5.04
N VAL A 57 -5.90 13.00 3.89
CA VAL A 57 -5.34 11.65 3.76
C VAL A 57 -4.05 11.66 2.97
N LEU A 58 -3.04 10.95 3.45
CA LEU A 58 -1.85 10.58 2.69
C LEU A 58 -1.91 9.10 2.30
N ASP A 59 -1.77 8.81 1.02
CA ASP A 59 -1.54 7.46 0.47
C ASP A 59 -0.03 7.30 0.20
N ALA A 60 0.67 6.63 1.10
CA ALA A 60 2.13 6.46 1.06
C ALA A 60 2.51 5.23 0.24
N GLY A 61 3.18 5.45 -0.92
CA GLY A 61 3.41 4.43 -1.93
C GLY A 61 2.14 4.15 -2.73
N CYS A 62 1.52 5.22 -3.26
CA CYS A 62 0.20 5.16 -3.87
C CYS A 62 0.14 4.34 -5.18
N GLY A 63 1.29 4.05 -5.80
CA GLY A 63 1.36 3.35 -7.07
C GLY A 63 0.51 4.01 -8.14
N THR A 64 -0.36 3.24 -8.79
CA THR A 64 -1.33 3.72 -9.78
C THR A 64 -2.57 4.39 -9.17
N GLY A 65 -2.58 4.69 -7.86
CA GLY A 65 -3.59 5.49 -7.18
C GLY A 65 -4.86 4.74 -6.74
N PHE A 66 -4.81 3.42 -6.54
CA PHE A 66 -6.00 2.65 -6.16
C PHE A 66 -6.65 3.18 -4.87
N LEU A 67 -5.91 3.24 -3.74
CA LEU A 67 -6.46 3.76 -2.48
C LEU A 67 -6.79 5.25 -2.58
N SER A 68 -5.92 6.02 -3.23
CA SER A 68 -6.12 7.46 -3.41
C SER A 68 -7.45 7.78 -4.08
N LEU A 69 -7.82 7.08 -5.16
CA LEU A 69 -9.06 7.30 -5.90
C LEU A 69 -10.29 6.84 -5.11
N GLU A 70 -10.20 5.69 -4.46
CA GLU A 70 -11.27 5.16 -3.61
C GLU A 70 -11.58 6.07 -2.41
N LEU A 71 -10.55 6.63 -1.77
CA LEU A 71 -10.71 7.56 -0.66
C LEU A 71 -11.22 8.94 -1.12
N ALA A 72 -10.76 9.43 -2.27
CA ALA A 72 -11.28 10.66 -2.86
C ALA A 72 -12.76 10.54 -3.24
N SER A 73 -13.19 9.40 -3.78
CA SER A 73 -14.61 9.14 -4.11
C SER A 73 -15.52 9.10 -2.87
N ARG A 74 -14.94 8.86 -1.68
CA ARG A 74 -15.63 8.90 -0.38
C ARG A 74 -15.60 10.27 0.29
N GLY A 75 -15.15 11.32 -0.44
CA GLY A 75 -15.18 12.72 0.01
C GLY A 75 -13.99 13.13 0.89
N HIS A 76 -12.88 12.40 0.84
CA HIS A 76 -11.64 12.78 1.52
C HIS A 76 -10.74 13.64 0.62
N ARG A 77 -9.91 14.51 1.21
CA ARG A 77 -8.86 15.27 0.51
C ARG A 77 -7.58 14.42 0.51
N VAL A 78 -7.18 13.93 -0.66
CA VAL A 78 -6.13 12.92 -0.76
C VAL A 78 -4.89 13.48 -1.45
N ALA A 79 -3.72 13.25 -0.82
CA ALA A 79 -2.41 13.33 -1.43
C ALA A 79 -1.84 11.89 -1.57
N GLY A 80 -1.39 11.53 -2.76
CA GLY A 80 -0.69 10.28 -3.02
C GLY A 80 0.78 10.52 -3.33
N VAL A 81 1.67 9.77 -2.73
CA VAL A 81 3.11 9.82 -3.02
C VAL A 81 3.62 8.48 -3.49
N ASP A 82 4.50 8.51 -4.48
CA ASP A 82 5.24 7.34 -4.95
C ASP A 82 6.60 7.79 -5.51
N PHE A 83 7.62 6.98 -5.39
CA PHE A 83 8.93 7.30 -5.95
C PHE A 83 9.16 6.79 -7.38
N ALA A 84 8.19 6.05 -7.96
CA ALA A 84 8.23 5.58 -9.34
C ALA A 84 7.39 6.52 -10.24
N PRO A 85 8.00 7.43 -11.04
CA PRO A 85 7.25 8.44 -11.81
C PRO A 85 6.23 7.85 -12.76
N ALA A 86 6.51 6.68 -13.35
CA ALA A 86 5.58 6.02 -14.27
C ALA A 86 4.29 5.54 -13.58
N MET A 87 4.35 5.14 -12.30
CA MET A 87 3.16 4.85 -11.49
C MET A 87 2.28 6.09 -11.36
N LEU A 88 2.89 7.23 -11.07
CA LEU A 88 2.18 8.50 -10.92
C LEU A 88 1.56 9.00 -12.24
N VAL A 89 2.16 8.68 -13.39
CA VAL A 89 1.55 8.97 -14.70
C VAL A 89 0.21 8.24 -14.81
N GLU A 90 0.16 6.95 -14.50
CA GLU A 90 -1.07 6.16 -14.53
C GLU A 90 -2.09 6.63 -13.47
N ALA A 91 -1.63 6.96 -12.26
CA ALA A 91 -2.49 7.51 -11.22
C ALA A 91 -3.18 8.81 -11.66
N ARG A 92 -2.41 9.74 -12.24
CA ARG A 92 -2.95 11.01 -12.76
C ARG A 92 -3.91 10.79 -13.93
N ARG A 93 -3.60 9.87 -14.84
CA ARG A 93 -4.47 9.50 -15.97
C ARG A 93 -5.83 9.00 -15.46
N LYS A 94 -5.83 8.10 -14.46
CA LYS A 94 -7.06 7.56 -13.85
C LYS A 94 -7.84 8.64 -13.09
N ALA A 95 -7.16 9.50 -12.33
CA ALA A 95 -7.79 10.60 -11.64
C ALA A 95 -8.49 11.56 -12.62
N ALA A 96 -7.84 11.92 -13.71
CA ALA A 96 -8.44 12.76 -14.76
C ALA A 96 -9.67 12.10 -15.39
N ALA A 97 -9.61 10.79 -15.69
CA ALA A 97 -10.73 10.05 -16.27
C ALA A 97 -11.96 9.97 -15.32
N GLN A 98 -11.72 10.01 -14.01
CA GLN A 98 -12.77 9.97 -12.98
C GLN A 98 -13.15 11.36 -12.44
N SER A 99 -12.54 12.44 -12.96
CA SER A 99 -12.67 13.80 -12.42
C SER A 99 -12.38 13.87 -10.90
N ALA A 100 -11.47 13.02 -10.42
CA ALA A 100 -11.11 12.94 -9.02
C ALA A 100 -10.03 13.97 -8.67
N ALA A 101 -10.27 14.77 -7.63
CA ALA A 101 -9.32 15.78 -7.14
C ALA A 101 -8.31 15.14 -6.17
N VAL A 102 -7.28 14.50 -6.71
CA VAL A 102 -6.17 13.91 -5.95
C VAL A 102 -4.87 14.59 -6.34
N ARG A 103 -4.06 14.96 -5.35
CA ARG A 103 -2.70 15.48 -5.56
C ARG A 103 -1.71 14.31 -5.56
N PHE A 104 -0.99 14.11 -6.67
CA PHE A 104 0.05 13.09 -6.78
C PHE A 104 1.44 13.74 -6.88
N GLU A 105 2.36 13.32 -5.99
CA GLU A 105 3.72 13.86 -5.90
C GLU A 105 4.75 12.73 -5.93
N GLU A 106 5.88 12.98 -6.60
CA GLU A 106 7.03 12.10 -6.53
C GLU A 106 7.75 12.33 -5.20
N ALA A 107 7.73 11.32 -4.33
CA ALA A 107 8.38 11.38 -3.03
C ALA A 107 8.75 10.00 -2.51
N ASP A 108 9.71 9.98 -1.59
CA ASP A 108 10.14 8.80 -0.87
C ASP A 108 9.27 8.59 0.37
N ALA A 109 8.65 7.40 0.48
CA ALA A 109 7.83 7.05 1.64
C ALA A 109 8.62 6.97 2.95
N GLU A 110 9.95 6.82 2.88
CA GLU A 110 10.86 6.87 4.03
C GLU A 110 11.31 8.29 4.39
N GLN A 111 11.02 9.30 3.54
CA GLN A 111 11.36 10.70 3.75
C GLN A 111 10.34 11.62 3.10
N LEU A 112 9.23 11.85 3.78
CA LEU A 112 8.08 12.57 3.26
C LEU A 112 8.31 14.10 3.24
N PRO A 113 7.94 14.79 2.13
CA PRO A 113 8.13 16.25 2.01
C PRO A 113 7.03 17.07 2.72
N PHE A 114 6.42 16.50 3.77
CA PHE A 114 5.33 17.13 4.50
C PHE A 114 5.74 17.53 5.91
N SER A 115 5.15 18.59 6.42
CA SER A 115 5.35 19.02 7.80
C SER A 115 4.73 18.01 8.79
N PRO A 116 5.25 17.91 10.02
CA PRO A 116 4.58 17.15 11.08
C PRO A 116 3.13 17.59 11.25
N GLY A 117 2.23 16.63 11.53
CA GLY A 117 0.82 16.92 11.80
C GLY A 117 0.03 17.46 10.61
N SER A 118 0.35 17.04 9.39
CA SER A 118 -0.32 17.47 8.16
C SER A 118 -1.59 16.68 7.84
N PHE A 119 -1.68 15.43 8.29
CA PHE A 119 -2.74 14.50 7.88
C PHE A 119 -3.53 13.93 9.06
N ASP A 120 -4.78 13.59 8.82
CA ASP A 120 -5.67 12.90 9.75
C ASP A 120 -5.54 11.37 9.61
N LEU A 121 -5.18 10.92 8.40
CA LEU A 121 -5.03 9.51 8.07
C LEU A 121 -3.83 9.33 7.14
N VAL A 122 -2.99 8.35 7.45
CA VAL A 122 -2.00 7.80 6.50
C VAL A 122 -2.40 6.38 6.19
N VAL A 123 -2.50 6.08 4.90
CA VAL A 123 -2.72 4.72 4.40
C VAL A 123 -1.53 4.27 3.57
N SER A 124 -1.25 2.97 3.61
CA SER A 124 -0.25 2.36 2.74
C SER A 124 -0.67 0.96 2.36
N ARG A 125 -0.43 0.55 1.11
CA ARG A 125 -0.82 -0.76 0.62
C ARG A 125 0.29 -1.42 -0.18
N HIS A 126 0.77 -2.57 0.30
CA HIS A 126 1.82 -3.37 -0.36
C HIS A 126 3.14 -2.62 -0.58
N VAL A 127 3.54 -1.79 0.38
CA VAL A 127 4.73 -0.93 0.29
C VAL A 127 5.86 -1.41 1.21
N LEU A 128 5.56 -1.77 2.47
CA LEU A 128 6.59 -2.02 3.48
C LEU A 128 7.61 -3.07 3.06
N TRP A 129 7.21 -4.09 2.31
CA TRP A 129 8.11 -5.15 1.84
C TRP A 129 9.04 -4.71 0.70
N THR A 130 8.80 -3.54 0.10
CA THR A 130 9.60 -2.96 -0.98
C THR A 130 10.64 -1.96 -0.49
N LEU A 131 10.62 -1.63 0.79
CA LEU A 131 11.43 -0.58 1.38
C LEU A 131 12.71 -1.14 2.03
N PRO A 132 13.87 -0.52 1.81
CA PRO A 132 15.09 -0.84 2.53
C PRO A 132 15.03 -0.49 4.03
N HIS A 133 14.25 0.53 4.41
CA HIS A 133 14.11 0.96 5.81
C HIS A 133 12.62 1.09 6.20
N PRO A 134 11.84 0.00 6.25
CA PRO A 134 10.39 0.06 6.48
C PRO A 134 10.02 0.64 7.85
N GLU A 135 10.88 0.49 8.85
CA GLU A 135 10.66 1.08 10.18
C GLU A 135 10.79 2.60 10.14
N ALA A 136 11.74 3.15 9.38
CA ALA A 136 11.87 4.58 9.17
C ALA A 136 10.66 5.15 8.41
N ALA A 137 10.12 4.40 7.45
CA ALA A 137 8.90 4.79 6.77
C ALA A 137 7.72 4.91 7.75
N ILE A 138 7.54 3.94 8.64
CA ILE A 138 6.49 3.99 9.68
C ILE A 138 6.69 5.22 10.59
N GLU A 139 7.92 5.54 10.99
CA GLU A 139 8.21 6.74 11.80
C GLU A 139 7.86 8.03 11.06
N GLU A 140 8.17 8.11 9.75
CA GLU A 140 7.78 9.24 8.90
C GLU A 140 6.25 9.36 8.74
N TRP A 141 5.56 8.23 8.57
CA TRP A 141 4.10 8.20 8.48
C TRP A 141 3.45 8.68 9.78
N ILE A 142 4.00 8.28 10.94
CA ILE A 142 3.56 8.76 12.25
C ILE A 142 3.85 10.25 12.42
N ARG A 143 5.05 10.72 12.01
CA ARG A 143 5.45 12.13 12.12
C ARG A 143 4.47 13.07 11.40
N VAL A 144 3.99 12.69 10.23
CA VAL A 144 3.07 13.53 9.45
C VAL A 144 1.62 13.45 9.90
N LEU A 145 1.28 12.53 10.81
CA LEU A 145 -0.05 12.44 11.42
C LEU A 145 -0.26 13.51 12.50
N ARG A 146 -1.47 14.02 12.55
CA ARG A 146 -1.94 14.88 13.66
C ARG A 146 -2.10 14.06 14.96
N PRO A 147 -2.08 14.69 16.14
CA PRO A 147 -2.59 14.06 17.36
C PRO A 147 -4.02 13.51 17.12
N GLY A 148 -4.28 12.27 17.50
CA GLY A 148 -5.52 11.53 17.17
C GLY A 148 -5.62 11.06 15.71
N GLY A 149 -4.60 11.30 14.89
CA GLY A 149 -4.53 10.77 13.52
C GLY A 149 -4.29 9.27 13.50
N ARG A 150 -4.66 8.61 12.39
CA ARG A 150 -4.64 7.16 12.24
C ARG A 150 -3.65 6.74 11.16
N LEU A 151 -2.85 5.72 11.45
CA LEU A 151 -2.08 4.97 10.46
C LEU A 151 -2.81 3.67 10.14
N ALA A 152 -2.98 3.34 8.86
CA ALA A 152 -3.51 2.07 8.41
C ALA A 152 -2.61 1.44 7.34
N VAL A 153 -2.13 0.24 7.60
CA VAL A 153 -1.28 -0.56 6.71
C VAL A 153 -2.10 -1.73 6.17
N ILE A 154 -2.26 -1.79 4.85
CA ILE A 154 -2.90 -2.90 4.15
C ILE A 154 -1.79 -3.70 3.47
N ASP A 155 -1.50 -4.88 3.99
CA ASP A 155 -0.40 -5.70 3.46
C ASP A 155 -0.73 -7.20 3.57
N GLY A 156 0.23 -8.05 3.37
CA GLY A 156 0.05 -9.49 3.45
C GLY A 156 1.37 -10.24 3.58
N GLN A 157 1.25 -11.55 3.73
CA GLN A 157 2.37 -12.47 3.64
C GLN A 157 2.29 -13.22 2.32
N PHE A 158 3.41 -13.35 1.64
CA PHE A 158 3.54 -14.16 0.44
C PHE A 158 4.86 -14.92 0.48
N ASP A 159 4.87 -16.12 -0.08
CA ASP A 159 6.10 -16.86 -0.27
C ASP A 159 6.84 -16.28 -1.49
N PRO A 160 8.03 -15.71 -1.32
CA PRO A 160 8.82 -15.21 -2.44
C PRO A 160 9.12 -16.31 -3.47
N ALA A 161 9.27 -17.58 -3.05
CA ALA A 161 9.48 -18.72 -3.94
C ALA A 161 8.22 -19.03 -4.76
N PHE A 162 7.03 -18.75 -4.25
CA PHE A 162 5.76 -18.97 -4.94
C PHE A 162 5.55 -18.01 -6.13
N SER A 163 6.14 -16.82 -6.07
CA SER A 163 6.15 -15.86 -7.18
C SER A 163 6.91 -16.37 -8.41
N VAL A 164 7.80 -17.34 -8.22
CA VAL A 164 8.70 -17.86 -9.28
C VAL A 164 7.98 -18.77 -10.26
N HIS A 165 6.86 -19.39 -9.86
CA HIS A 165 6.24 -20.45 -10.65
C HIS A 165 5.15 -20.01 -11.65
N GLN A 166 4.82 -18.73 -11.73
CA GLN A 166 3.90 -18.22 -12.76
C GLN A 166 4.63 -17.23 -13.68
N ASN A 167 4.73 -17.54 -14.94
CA ASN A 167 5.56 -17.01 -16.04
C ASN A 167 5.87 -15.50 -16.10
N GLU A 168 5.14 -14.62 -15.43
CA GLU A 168 5.45 -13.19 -15.29
C GLU A 168 6.21 -12.86 -14.00
N ASN A 169 6.05 -13.67 -12.96
CA ASN A 169 6.68 -13.47 -11.66
C ASN A 169 8.15 -13.94 -11.58
N ALA A 170 8.62 -14.77 -12.51
CA ALA A 170 10.04 -15.17 -12.57
C ALA A 170 10.97 -13.96 -12.76
N ARG A 171 10.50 -12.92 -13.46
CA ARG A 171 11.26 -11.67 -13.64
C ARG A 171 11.33 -10.85 -12.36
N ILE A 172 10.23 -10.77 -11.61
CA ILE A 172 10.19 -10.12 -10.29
C ILE A 172 11.15 -10.82 -9.35
N SER A 173 11.08 -12.14 -9.29
CA SER A 173 11.95 -12.96 -8.47
C SER A 173 13.43 -12.71 -8.74
N ASN A 174 13.85 -12.63 -10.01
CA ASN A 174 15.24 -12.40 -10.37
C ASN A 174 15.71 -10.97 -10.07
N GLU A 175 14.87 -9.97 -10.28
CA GLU A 175 15.21 -8.57 -9.99
C GLU A 175 15.25 -8.30 -8.48
N TYR A 176 14.28 -8.83 -7.73
CA TYR A 176 14.29 -8.73 -6.28
C TYR A 176 15.27 -9.67 -5.59
N ALA A 177 15.60 -10.82 -6.19
CA ALA A 177 16.65 -11.71 -5.67
C ALA A 177 18.00 -10.98 -5.51
N ALA A 178 18.31 -10.07 -6.43
CA ALA A 178 19.53 -9.27 -6.38
C ALA A 178 19.57 -8.24 -5.23
N ILE A 179 18.42 -7.86 -4.68
CA ILE A 179 18.29 -6.87 -3.60
C ILE A 179 17.55 -7.41 -2.37
N GLY A 180 17.10 -8.66 -2.41
CA GLY A 180 16.25 -9.28 -1.36
C GLY A 180 16.83 -9.18 0.04
N ASP A 181 18.13 -9.41 0.19
CA ASP A 181 18.84 -9.30 1.49
C ASP A 181 18.86 -7.84 2.03
N ARG A 182 18.55 -6.87 1.19
CA ARG A 182 18.48 -5.44 1.54
C ARG A 182 17.05 -4.95 1.77
N LEU A 183 16.06 -5.84 1.65
CA LEU A 183 14.64 -5.56 1.89
C LEU A 183 14.18 -6.40 3.10
N PRO A 184 14.29 -5.85 4.32
CA PRO A 184 14.09 -6.64 5.55
C PRO A 184 12.68 -7.21 5.70
N PHE A 185 11.69 -6.63 5.01
CA PHE A 185 10.31 -7.11 5.03
C PHE A 185 9.93 -7.88 3.74
N MET A 186 10.92 -8.31 2.97
CA MET A 186 10.68 -9.12 1.78
C MET A 186 9.82 -10.36 2.11
N GLY A 187 8.78 -10.61 1.32
CA GLY A 187 7.79 -11.67 1.61
C GLY A 187 6.64 -11.23 2.53
N GLY A 188 6.66 -9.98 2.98
CA GLY A 188 5.69 -9.45 3.94
C GLY A 188 5.97 -9.88 5.37
N ARG A 189 5.17 -9.39 6.30
CA ARG A 189 5.25 -9.72 7.74
C ARG A 189 3.90 -10.22 8.25
N PRO A 190 3.88 -11.05 9.29
CA PRO A 190 2.65 -11.34 10.01
C PRO A 190 2.03 -10.05 10.56
N ARG A 191 0.70 -9.98 10.58
CA ARG A 191 -0.02 -8.81 11.11
C ARG A 191 0.34 -8.53 12.57
N GLU A 192 0.61 -9.57 13.35
CA GLU A 192 1.01 -9.49 14.75
C GLU A 192 2.35 -8.77 14.93
N GLU A 193 3.29 -8.95 14.00
CA GLU A 193 4.57 -8.23 13.99
C GLU A 193 4.36 -6.75 13.64
N ILE A 194 3.47 -6.44 12.69
CA ILE A 194 3.12 -5.06 12.36
C ILE A 194 2.42 -4.38 13.54
N GLU A 195 1.47 -5.04 14.20
CA GLU A 195 0.86 -4.49 15.41
C GLU A 195 1.90 -4.20 16.51
N ALA A 196 2.81 -5.15 16.75
CA ALA A 196 3.88 -4.97 17.74
C ALA A 196 4.77 -3.77 17.37
N LEU A 197 5.09 -3.62 16.09
CA LEU A 197 5.87 -2.51 15.57
C LEU A 197 5.17 -1.15 15.77
N LEU A 198 3.86 -1.08 15.48
CA LEU A 198 3.05 0.12 15.70
C LEU A 198 3.00 0.50 17.20
N ARG A 199 2.78 -0.48 18.09
CA ARG A 199 2.81 -0.26 19.55
C ARG A 199 4.19 0.22 20.03
N ALA A 200 5.26 -0.38 19.51
CA ALA A 200 6.62 0.02 19.86
C ALA A 200 6.96 1.47 19.42
N ARG A 201 6.24 2.02 18.42
CA ARG A 201 6.35 3.42 17.99
C ARG A 201 5.36 4.37 18.71
N GLY A 202 4.71 3.90 19.77
CA GLY A 202 3.86 4.74 20.61
C GLY A 202 2.44 4.95 20.10
N LEU A 203 2.00 4.20 19.08
CA LEU A 203 0.61 4.25 18.67
C LEU A 203 -0.28 3.54 19.69
N VAL A 204 -1.45 4.12 19.90
CA VAL A 204 -2.53 3.58 20.74
C VAL A 204 -3.65 2.98 19.89
N ASP A 205 -4.60 2.31 20.50
CA ASP A 205 -5.75 1.67 19.83
C ASP A 205 -5.32 0.79 18.63
N VAL A 206 -4.17 0.13 18.81
CA VAL A 206 -3.59 -0.74 17.78
C VAL A 206 -4.38 -2.02 17.64
N GLY A 207 -4.79 -2.33 16.42
CA GLY A 207 -5.49 -3.55 16.05
C GLY A 207 -5.23 -3.98 14.62
N SER A 208 -5.78 -5.12 14.23
CA SER A 208 -5.73 -5.63 12.87
C SER A 208 -6.94 -6.51 12.54
N ASP A 209 -7.17 -6.70 11.24
CA ASP A 209 -8.19 -7.60 10.68
C ASP A 209 -7.57 -8.43 9.55
N PRO A 210 -7.78 -9.75 9.51
CA PRO A 210 -7.19 -10.63 8.48
C PRO A 210 -7.89 -10.53 7.12
N VAL A 211 -8.89 -9.67 6.95
CA VAL A 211 -9.66 -9.42 5.71
C VAL A 211 -10.02 -10.69 4.95
N LEU A 212 -10.50 -11.70 5.66
CA LEU A 212 -10.78 -13.04 5.11
C LEU A 212 -11.82 -13.00 3.98
N ASP A 213 -12.80 -12.10 4.06
CA ASP A 213 -13.81 -11.88 3.03
C ASP A 213 -13.19 -11.43 1.69
N LEU A 214 -12.19 -10.56 1.72
CA LEU A 214 -11.44 -10.18 0.51
C LEU A 214 -10.61 -11.36 -0.02
N VAL A 215 -9.97 -12.10 0.89
CA VAL A 215 -9.16 -13.28 0.53
C VAL A 215 -10.02 -14.33 -0.17
N GLU A 216 -11.20 -14.63 0.39
CA GLU A 216 -12.14 -15.59 -0.19
C GLU A 216 -12.71 -15.09 -1.53
N ALA A 217 -13.20 -13.85 -1.59
CA ALA A 217 -13.73 -13.26 -2.83
C ALA A 217 -12.71 -13.32 -3.99
N GLN A 218 -11.44 -13.06 -3.68
CA GLN A 218 -10.37 -13.16 -4.67
C GLN A 218 -10.07 -14.61 -5.05
N ALA A 219 -10.04 -15.54 -4.10
CA ALA A 219 -9.83 -16.96 -4.39
C ALA A 219 -10.94 -17.55 -5.24
N ASP A 220 -12.20 -17.17 -4.99
CA ASP A 220 -13.35 -17.61 -5.77
C ASP A 220 -13.30 -17.05 -7.20
N ARG A 221 -12.93 -15.77 -7.37
CA ARG A 221 -12.71 -15.19 -8.70
C ARG A 221 -11.61 -15.92 -9.49
N MET A 222 -10.53 -16.38 -8.84
CA MET A 222 -9.52 -17.20 -9.52
C MET A 222 -10.11 -18.46 -10.14
N VAL A 223 -11.01 -19.12 -9.41
CA VAL A 223 -11.70 -20.33 -9.91
C VAL A 223 -12.62 -19.99 -11.08
N GLU A 224 -13.39 -18.88 -10.98
CA GLU A 224 -14.27 -18.40 -12.05
C GLU A 224 -13.49 -18.08 -13.34
N GLU A 225 -12.26 -17.56 -13.19
CA GLU A 225 -11.34 -17.28 -14.31
C GLU A 225 -10.57 -18.53 -14.79
N GLY A 226 -10.90 -19.74 -14.28
CA GLY A 226 -10.25 -21.01 -14.65
C GLY A 226 -8.84 -21.19 -14.09
N ARG A 227 -8.50 -20.47 -13.03
CA ARG A 227 -7.20 -20.54 -12.34
C ARG A 227 -7.29 -21.41 -11.09
N GLU A 228 -6.15 -21.90 -10.62
CA GLU A 228 -6.10 -22.63 -9.35
C GLU A 228 -6.47 -21.73 -8.18
N ARG A 229 -7.36 -22.23 -7.30
CA ARG A 229 -7.78 -21.51 -6.11
C ARG A 229 -6.59 -21.30 -5.16
N GLN A 230 -6.29 -20.06 -4.85
CA GLN A 230 -5.21 -19.69 -3.93
C GLN A 230 -5.71 -18.66 -2.94
N THR A 231 -5.37 -18.86 -1.67
CA THR A 231 -5.61 -17.88 -0.61
C THR A 231 -4.30 -17.21 -0.23
N ARG A 232 -4.23 -15.90 -0.38
CA ARG A 232 -3.07 -15.11 0.06
C ARG A 232 -3.39 -14.47 1.39
N ARG A 233 -2.55 -14.68 2.39
CA ARG A 233 -2.73 -14.01 3.69
C ARG A 233 -2.63 -12.51 3.51
N ARG A 234 -3.72 -11.81 3.80
CA ARG A 234 -3.81 -10.35 3.76
C ARG A 234 -4.38 -9.85 5.07
N TYR A 235 -4.09 -8.61 5.38
CA TYR A 235 -4.61 -7.95 6.57
C TYR A 235 -4.66 -6.44 6.37
N VAL A 236 -5.45 -5.78 7.19
CA VAL A 236 -5.29 -4.38 7.54
C VAL A 236 -4.86 -4.29 9.00
N ALA A 237 -3.81 -3.53 9.28
CA ALA A 237 -3.36 -3.20 10.63
C ALA A 237 -3.40 -1.69 10.82
N TRP A 238 -3.77 -1.23 12.01
CA TRP A 238 -3.91 0.20 12.30
C TRP A 238 -3.44 0.56 13.71
N GLY A 239 -3.24 1.83 13.93
CA GLY A 239 -3.01 2.45 15.23
C GLY A 239 -3.23 3.95 15.15
N GLU A 240 -3.42 4.60 16.30
CA GLU A 240 -3.68 6.03 16.40
C GLU A 240 -2.55 6.74 17.15
N VAL A 241 -2.21 7.95 16.69
CA VAL A 241 -1.35 8.84 17.47
C VAL A 241 -2.11 9.30 18.70
N ALA A 242 -1.50 9.27 19.87
CA ALA A 242 -2.13 9.78 21.09
C ALA A 242 -2.58 11.24 20.92
N ARG A 243 -3.69 11.62 21.57
CA ARG A 243 -4.25 12.98 21.54
C ARG A 243 -3.46 13.96 22.36
#